data_ba8ee73854600a48fdd3c40f4fc842c7
#
_entry.id   ba8ee73854600a48fdd3c40f4fc842c7
#
_cell.length_a   1.000
_cell.length_b   1.000
_cell.length_c   1.000
_cell.angle_alpha   90.00
_cell.angle_beta   90.00
_cell.angle_gamma   90.00
#
_symmetry.space_group_name_H-M   'P 1'
#
loop_
_entity.id
_entity.type
_entity.pdbx_description
1 polymer ?
#
loop_
_entity_poly.entity_id
_entity_poly.type
_entity_poly.pdbx_seq_one_letter_code
_entity_poly.pdbx_strand_id
1 'polypeptide(L)'
;MPQPPYDTVEDLVRLIDEPNRTACERLLEDHLALFHKVQGSTHNHQAWPGGYYDHVQEVMNIAVGLYAFFMSRRPLPFSLSDALLVVFLHDVEKPWKYELGPDGELQHIASQRTKAEQHDFRLWKLAEYGIALTAEQQNGLKYVEGEFEDYSNRRRIMGPLAAFCHLCDVTSARLWFDHPAADRDPWHGATRGNS
;
A
#
# COMPACT_ATOMS: atom_id res chain seq x y z
N MET A 1 -6.54 -19.24 17.01
CA MET A 1 -5.12 -19.30 16.56
C MET A 1 -4.45 -18.09 17.14
N PRO A 2 -3.18 -18.16 17.60
CA PRO A 2 -2.48 -16.96 18.02
C PRO A 2 -2.42 -15.99 16.83
N GLN A 3 -2.58 -14.70 17.13
CA GLN A 3 -2.45 -13.64 16.15
C GLN A 3 -1.01 -13.60 15.64
N PRO A 4 -0.74 -13.53 14.31
CA PRO A 4 0.61 -13.35 13.82
C PRO A 4 1.20 -12.04 14.37
N PRO A 5 2.53 -11.94 14.58
CA PRO A 5 3.16 -10.69 14.95
C PRO A 5 2.94 -9.64 13.87
N TYR A 6 3.03 -8.38 14.27
CA TYR A 6 3.02 -7.27 13.33
C TYR A 6 4.45 -7.09 12.77
N ASP A 7 4.62 -7.33 11.49
CA ASP A 7 5.92 -7.31 10.83
C ASP A 7 6.24 -5.91 10.26
N THR A 8 7.54 -5.59 10.14
CA THR A 8 7.99 -4.35 9.49
C THR A 8 7.78 -4.39 7.97
N VAL A 9 7.76 -3.22 7.32
CA VAL A 9 7.68 -3.17 5.85
C VAL A 9 8.86 -3.89 5.22
N GLU A 10 10.05 -3.75 5.80
CA GLU A 10 11.27 -4.41 5.35
C GLU A 10 11.15 -5.93 5.38
N ASP A 11 10.58 -6.49 6.45
CA ASP A 11 10.38 -7.95 6.56
C ASP A 11 9.33 -8.42 5.56
N LEU A 12 8.25 -7.65 5.36
CA LEU A 12 7.18 -7.99 4.43
C LEU A 12 7.60 -7.87 2.96
N VAL A 13 8.44 -6.90 2.61
CA VAL A 13 9.00 -6.76 1.25
C VAL A 13 9.88 -7.97 0.89
N ARG A 14 10.58 -8.57 1.87
CA ARG A 14 11.37 -9.80 1.66
C ARG A 14 10.53 -11.02 1.29
N LEU A 15 9.23 -10.99 1.52
CA LEU A 15 8.30 -12.05 1.09
C LEU A 15 7.84 -11.91 -0.37
N ILE A 16 8.20 -10.82 -1.04
CA ILE A 16 7.97 -10.65 -2.48
C ILE A 16 8.97 -11.50 -3.26
N ASP A 17 8.54 -12.09 -4.38
CA ASP A 17 9.40 -12.90 -5.24
C ASP A 17 10.33 -12.03 -6.11
N GLU A 18 11.50 -12.63 -6.47
CA GLU A 18 12.38 -11.99 -7.45
C GLU A 18 11.76 -11.97 -8.86
N PRO A 19 12.08 -10.99 -9.69
CA PRO A 19 13.07 -9.92 -9.49
C PRO A 19 12.53 -8.69 -8.73
N ASN A 20 11.22 -8.63 -8.46
CA ASN A 20 10.58 -7.45 -7.89
C ASN A 20 10.99 -7.21 -6.42
N ARG A 21 11.35 -8.24 -5.65
CA ARG A 21 11.84 -8.08 -4.27
C ARG A 21 13.02 -7.12 -4.21
N THR A 22 14.10 -7.42 -4.92
CA THR A 22 15.30 -6.58 -4.93
C THR A 22 15.00 -5.14 -5.36
N ALA A 23 14.09 -4.96 -6.32
CA ALA A 23 13.68 -3.62 -6.78
C ALA A 23 12.87 -2.86 -5.71
N CYS A 24 11.97 -3.55 -4.99
CA CYS A 24 11.18 -2.95 -3.90
C CYS A 24 12.06 -2.63 -2.69
N GLU A 25 13.02 -3.50 -2.33
CA GLU A 25 13.99 -3.22 -1.26
C GLU A 25 14.78 -1.95 -1.56
N ARG A 26 15.29 -1.78 -2.79
CA ARG A 26 16.00 -0.56 -3.21
C ARG A 26 15.10 0.68 -3.15
N LEU A 27 13.87 0.59 -3.66
CA LEU A 27 12.92 1.70 -3.59
C LEU A 27 12.64 2.12 -2.15
N LEU A 28 12.44 1.15 -1.26
CA LEU A 28 12.22 1.39 0.17
C LEU A 28 13.45 2.05 0.81
N GLU A 29 14.65 1.49 0.60
CA GLU A 29 15.91 1.98 1.16
C GLU A 29 16.21 3.42 0.71
N ASP A 30 16.11 3.71 -0.60
CA ASP A 30 16.39 5.02 -1.18
C ASP A 30 15.44 6.11 -0.66
N HIS A 31 14.22 5.76 -0.26
CA HIS A 31 13.18 6.71 0.12
C HIS A 31 12.63 6.56 1.53
N LEU A 32 13.22 5.71 2.37
CA LEU A 32 12.75 5.41 3.72
C LEU A 32 12.55 6.69 4.57
N ALA A 33 13.53 7.60 4.53
CA ALA A 33 13.45 8.86 5.26
C ALA A 33 12.29 9.77 4.78
N LEU A 34 11.91 9.69 3.50
CA LEU A 34 10.76 10.40 2.97
C LEU A 34 9.45 9.71 3.40
N PHE A 35 9.40 8.39 3.36
CA PHE A 35 8.23 7.60 3.75
C PHE A 35 7.85 7.85 5.22
N HIS A 36 8.82 8.02 6.09
CA HIS A 36 8.62 8.36 7.51
C HIS A 36 8.23 9.83 7.77
N LYS A 37 8.15 10.68 6.75
CA LYS A 37 7.74 12.10 6.90
C LYS A 37 6.32 12.34 6.39
N VAL A 38 5.91 11.61 5.37
CA VAL A 38 4.64 11.84 4.66
C VAL A 38 3.47 11.22 5.41
N GLN A 39 2.33 11.92 5.39
CA GLN A 39 1.09 11.43 5.97
C GLN A 39 0.43 10.39 5.05
N GLY A 40 -0.32 9.45 5.61
CA GLY A 40 -1.10 8.47 4.86
C GLY A 40 -2.22 9.15 4.06
N SER A 41 -2.89 10.10 4.68
CA SER A 41 -3.85 11.00 4.03
C SER A 41 -3.87 12.35 4.73
N THR A 42 -4.53 13.35 4.12
CA THR A 42 -4.66 14.69 4.73
C THR A 42 -5.50 14.67 6.01
N HIS A 43 -6.61 13.90 6.03
CA HIS A 43 -7.57 13.93 7.14
C HIS A 43 -8.24 12.58 7.44
N ASN A 44 -8.12 11.58 6.58
CA ASN A 44 -8.99 10.41 6.62
C ASN A 44 -8.42 9.21 7.39
N HIS A 45 -7.16 8.86 7.14
CA HIS A 45 -6.52 7.71 7.75
C HIS A 45 -5.02 7.95 7.90
N GLN A 46 -4.42 7.44 8.96
CA GLN A 46 -3.01 7.62 9.32
C GLN A 46 -2.53 9.07 9.03
N ALA A 47 -3.32 10.06 9.48
CA ALA A 47 -3.12 11.48 9.19
C ALA A 47 -2.10 12.11 10.17
N TRP A 48 -0.90 11.54 10.24
CA TRP A 48 0.22 12.03 11.06
C TRP A 48 1.54 11.89 10.28
N PRO A 49 2.60 12.61 10.68
CA PRO A 49 3.93 12.44 10.06
C PRO A 49 4.38 10.97 10.11
N GLY A 50 4.77 10.41 8.97
CA GLY A 50 5.09 8.98 8.83
C GLY A 50 3.87 8.07 8.63
N GLY A 51 2.67 8.61 8.66
CA GLY A 51 1.43 7.83 8.46
C GLY A 51 1.36 7.12 7.11
N TYR A 52 2.10 7.58 6.09
CA TYR A 52 2.23 6.83 4.82
C TYR A 52 2.91 5.47 5.05
N TYR A 53 4.06 5.46 5.73
CA TYR A 53 4.77 4.22 6.06
C TYR A 53 3.90 3.31 6.94
N ASP A 54 3.27 3.87 7.95
CA ASP A 54 2.38 3.14 8.86
C ASP A 54 1.18 2.54 8.13
N HIS A 55 0.59 3.27 7.18
CA HIS A 55 -0.50 2.76 6.34
C HIS A 55 -0.05 1.58 5.47
N VAL A 56 1.08 1.71 4.77
CA VAL A 56 1.63 0.62 3.96
C VAL A 56 1.92 -0.60 4.83
N GLN A 57 2.54 -0.41 5.99
CA GLN A 57 2.82 -1.49 6.95
C GLN A 57 1.54 -2.18 7.41
N GLU A 58 0.52 -1.41 7.78
CA GLU A 58 -0.79 -1.92 8.21
C GLU A 58 -1.45 -2.76 7.10
N VAL A 59 -1.52 -2.22 5.88
CA VAL A 59 -2.14 -2.91 4.74
C VAL A 59 -1.40 -4.22 4.41
N MET A 60 -0.07 -4.24 4.48
CA MET A 60 0.72 -5.45 4.24
C MET A 60 0.52 -6.52 5.33
N ASN A 61 0.46 -6.14 6.60
CA ASN A 61 0.16 -7.06 7.70
C ASN A 61 -1.26 -7.63 7.60
N ILE A 62 -2.24 -6.80 7.25
CA ILE A 62 -3.62 -7.23 6.96
C ILE A 62 -3.60 -8.25 5.82
N ALA A 63 -2.85 -8.00 4.74
CA ALA A 63 -2.75 -8.91 3.61
C ALA A 63 -2.20 -10.28 4.02
N VAL A 64 -1.16 -10.36 4.85
CA VAL A 64 -0.62 -11.63 5.37
C VAL A 64 -1.70 -12.39 6.16
N GLY A 65 -2.37 -11.70 7.09
CA GLY A 65 -3.40 -12.31 7.94
C GLY A 65 -4.60 -12.82 7.14
N LEU A 66 -5.14 -11.98 6.24
CA LEU A 66 -6.28 -12.34 5.39
C LEU A 66 -5.92 -13.42 4.37
N TYR A 67 -4.72 -13.38 3.78
CA TYR A 67 -4.26 -14.41 2.86
C TYR A 67 -4.24 -15.78 3.53
N ALA A 68 -3.62 -15.89 4.72
CA ALA A 68 -3.60 -17.13 5.49
C ALA A 68 -5.01 -17.61 5.86
N PHE A 69 -5.90 -16.69 6.28
CA PHE A 69 -7.29 -17.02 6.58
C PHE A 69 -8.02 -17.55 5.36
N PHE A 70 -7.97 -16.88 4.21
CA PHE A 70 -8.67 -17.32 3.00
C PHE A 70 -8.11 -18.64 2.46
N MET A 71 -6.79 -18.80 2.44
CA MET A 71 -6.12 -20.04 2.01
C MET A 71 -6.52 -21.24 2.87
N SER A 72 -6.82 -21.05 4.15
CA SER A 72 -7.34 -22.11 5.03
C SER A 72 -8.77 -22.53 4.68
N ARG A 73 -9.48 -21.76 3.87
CA ARG A 73 -10.87 -22.02 3.45
C ARG A 73 -10.95 -22.49 2.00
N ARG A 74 -10.27 -21.79 1.10
CA ARG A 74 -10.21 -22.08 -0.34
C ARG A 74 -8.90 -21.56 -0.92
N PRO A 75 -8.28 -22.26 -1.87
CA PRO A 75 -7.11 -21.75 -2.57
C PRO A 75 -7.43 -20.42 -3.25
N LEU A 76 -6.53 -19.44 -3.07
CA LEU A 76 -6.56 -18.18 -3.81
C LEU A 76 -5.85 -18.37 -5.15
N PRO A 77 -6.30 -17.71 -6.25
CA PRO A 77 -5.72 -17.87 -7.58
C PRO A 77 -4.48 -16.99 -7.81
N PHE A 78 -3.87 -16.46 -6.76
CA PHE A 78 -2.67 -15.63 -6.78
C PHE A 78 -1.81 -15.95 -5.55
N SER A 79 -0.53 -15.58 -5.58
CA SER A 79 0.41 -15.80 -4.47
C SER A 79 0.34 -14.68 -3.42
N LEU A 80 0.86 -14.95 -2.21
CA LEU A 80 1.07 -13.90 -1.22
C LEU A 80 2.03 -12.83 -1.73
N SER A 81 3.06 -13.24 -2.47
CA SER A 81 4.02 -12.34 -3.12
C SER A 81 3.31 -11.34 -4.06
N ASP A 82 2.36 -11.79 -4.89
CA ASP A 82 1.56 -10.91 -5.76
C ASP A 82 0.78 -9.89 -4.95
N ALA A 83 0.13 -10.34 -3.87
CA ALA A 83 -0.65 -9.46 -3.02
C ALA A 83 0.23 -8.41 -2.33
N LEU A 84 1.35 -8.83 -1.73
CA LEU A 84 2.29 -7.93 -1.06
C LEU A 84 2.90 -6.92 -2.03
N LEU A 85 3.27 -7.33 -3.24
CA LEU A 85 3.77 -6.43 -4.27
C LEU A 85 2.74 -5.34 -4.59
N VAL A 86 1.49 -5.71 -4.83
CA VAL A 86 0.43 -4.74 -5.17
C VAL A 86 0.16 -3.79 -4.02
N VAL A 87 -0.01 -4.29 -2.78
CA VAL A 87 -0.31 -3.42 -1.63
C VAL A 87 0.90 -2.58 -1.19
N PHE A 88 2.13 -3.03 -1.41
CA PHE A 88 3.32 -2.20 -1.21
C PHE A 88 3.36 -1.00 -2.17
N LEU A 89 2.96 -1.21 -3.41
CA LEU A 89 3.06 -0.20 -4.48
C LEU A 89 1.81 0.66 -4.66
N HIS A 90 0.69 0.35 -3.99
CA HIS A 90 -0.61 0.95 -4.33
C HIS A 90 -0.66 2.47 -4.18
N ASP A 91 0.08 3.00 -3.23
CA ASP A 91 0.15 4.42 -2.88
C ASP A 91 1.57 5.01 -3.07
N VAL A 92 2.42 4.36 -3.85
CA VAL A 92 3.84 4.73 -3.98
C VAL A 92 4.07 6.15 -4.48
N GLU A 93 3.09 6.78 -5.11
CA GLU A 93 3.17 8.18 -5.55
C GLU A 93 2.97 9.19 -4.41
N LYS A 94 2.33 8.81 -3.31
CA LYS A 94 1.99 9.74 -2.20
C LYS A 94 3.17 10.53 -1.65
N PRO A 95 4.37 9.95 -1.44
CA PRO A 95 5.53 10.69 -0.97
C PRO A 95 5.94 11.86 -1.85
N TRP A 96 5.63 11.82 -3.13
CA TRP A 96 5.94 12.87 -4.11
C TRP A 96 4.76 13.74 -4.53
N LYS A 97 3.62 13.55 -3.88
CA LYS A 97 2.37 14.26 -4.20
C LYS A 97 2.33 15.68 -3.61
N TYR A 98 3.19 15.95 -2.66
CA TYR A 98 3.19 17.19 -1.91
C TYR A 98 4.56 17.87 -1.97
N GLU A 99 4.55 19.20 -1.97
CA GLU A 99 5.70 20.07 -1.76
C GLU A 99 5.40 21.08 -0.66
N LEU A 100 6.42 21.62 -0.03
CA LEU A 100 6.26 22.70 0.94
C LEU A 100 5.99 24.01 0.19
N GLY A 101 4.82 24.59 0.44
CA GLY A 101 4.50 25.93 -0.01
C GLY A 101 5.33 27.02 0.68
N PRO A 102 5.27 28.27 0.21
CA PRO A 102 5.99 29.40 0.80
C PRO A 102 5.61 29.69 2.26
N ASP A 103 4.43 29.25 2.67
CA ASP A 103 3.85 29.35 4.03
C ASP A 103 4.29 28.18 4.94
N GLY A 104 5.04 27.20 4.40
CA GLY A 104 5.46 25.98 5.12
C GLY A 104 4.39 24.89 5.15
N GLU A 105 3.21 25.11 4.54
CA GLU A 105 2.16 24.12 4.44
C GLU A 105 2.39 23.18 3.25
N LEU A 106 1.93 21.92 3.40
CA LEU A 106 2.00 20.94 2.31
C LEU A 106 0.97 21.28 1.23
N GLN A 107 1.45 21.49 0.02
CA GLN A 107 0.63 21.76 -1.16
C GLN A 107 0.78 20.66 -2.19
N HIS A 108 -0.33 20.32 -2.87
CA HIS A 108 -0.29 19.38 -3.99
C HIS A 108 0.56 19.93 -5.14
N ILE A 109 1.52 19.15 -5.60
CA ILE A 109 2.23 19.49 -6.83
C ILE A 109 1.28 19.45 -8.05
N ALA A 110 1.51 20.37 -8.99
CA ALA A 110 0.63 20.54 -10.15
C ALA A 110 0.51 19.29 -11.04
N SER A 111 1.55 18.45 -11.07
CA SER A 111 1.64 17.25 -11.92
C SER A 111 0.97 16.00 -11.38
N GLN A 112 0.32 16.05 -10.21
CA GLN A 112 -0.34 14.89 -9.58
C GLN A 112 -1.71 15.23 -8.99
N ARG A 113 -2.46 16.11 -9.66
CA ARG A 113 -3.79 16.55 -9.19
C ARG A 113 -4.90 15.54 -9.49
N THR A 114 -4.78 14.80 -10.57
CA THR A 114 -5.79 13.84 -11.01
C THR A 114 -5.36 12.40 -10.72
N LYS A 115 -6.32 11.49 -10.61
CA LYS A 115 -6.05 10.05 -10.45
C LYS A 115 -5.24 9.48 -11.62
N ALA A 116 -5.46 9.98 -12.85
CA ALA A 116 -4.68 9.57 -14.01
C ALA A 116 -3.21 9.98 -13.88
N GLU A 117 -2.93 11.24 -13.53
CA GLU A 117 -1.56 11.73 -13.30
C GLU A 117 -0.85 10.98 -12.18
N GLN A 118 -1.56 10.66 -11.09
CA GLN A 118 -1.04 9.85 -9.98
C GLN A 118 -0.69 8.43 -10.45
N HIS A 119 -1.55 7.82 -11.24
CA HIS A 119 -1.30 6.51 -11.83
C HIS A 119 -0.10 6.52 -12.77
N ASP A 120 0.01 7.51 -13.66
CA ASP A 120 1.12 7.65 -14.59
C ASP A 120 2.46 7.86 -13.83
N PHE A 121 2.46 8.69 -12.78
CA PHE A 121 3.63 8.86 -11.93
C PHE A 121 4.03 7.55 -11.25
N ARG A 122 3.05 6.79 -10.75
CA ARG A 122 3.28 5.47 -10.15
C ARG A 122 3.98 4.55 -11.14
N LEU A 123 3.44 4.41 -12.35
CA LEU A 123 4.05 3.58 -13.39
C LEU A 123 5.46 4.05 -13.77
N TRP A 124 5.68 5.36 -13.84
CA TRP A 124 7.00 5.92 -14.09
C TRP A 124 7.99 5.55 -12.96
N LYS A 125 7.58 5.67 -11.70
CA LYS A 125 8.40 5.30 -10.54
C LYS A 125 8.73 3.80 -10.53
N LEU A 126 7.79 2.95 -10.88
CA LEU A 126 8.03 1.50 -11.02
C LEU A 126 9.08 1.21 -12.10
N ALA A 127 8.98 1.89 -13.24
CA ALA A 127 9.94 1.73 -14.34
C ALA A 127 11.35 2.20 -13.94
N GLU A 128 11.47 3.28 -13.16
CA GLU A 128 12.75 3.79 -12.64
C GLU A 128 13.50 2.72 -11.83
N TYR A 129 12.78 1.92 -11.05
CA TYR A 129 13.35 0.83 -10.23
C TYR A 129 13.42 -0.51 -10.96
N GLY A 130 12.89 -0.60 -12.18
CA GLY A 130 12.84 -1.84 -12.95
C GLY A 130 11.80 -2.84 -12.42
N ILE A 131 10.78 -2.38 -11.70
CA ILE A 131 9.68 -3.21 -11.22
C ILE A 131 8.79 -3.59 -12.40
N ALA A 132 8.70 -4.90 -12.68
CA ALA A 132 7.89 -5.43 -13.77
C ALA A 132 6.62 -6.08 -13.21
N LEU A 133 5.45 -5.68 -13.75
CA LEU A 133 4.16 -6.19 -13.32
C LEU A 133 3.55 -7.11 -14.37
N THR A 134 3.01 -8.24 -13.92
CA THR A 134 2.11 -9.08 -14.73
C THR A 134 0.79 -8.35 -15.01
N ALA A 135 0.00 -8.83 -15.96
CA ALA A 135 -1.33 -8.25 -16.25
C ALA A 135 -2.27 -8.31 -15.03
N GLU A 136 -2.14 -9.36 -14.20
CA GLU A 136 -2.93 -9.51 -12.98
C GLU A 136 -2.51 -8.52 -11.90
N GLN A 137 -1.20 -8.32 -11.71
CA GLN A 137 -0.66 -7.31 -10.79
C GLN A 137 -0.99 -5.88 -11.24
N GLN A 138 -0.96 -5.60 -12.57
CA GLN A 138 -1.43 -4.32 -13.12
C GLN A 138 -2.92 -4.08 -12.84
N ASN A 139 -3.76 -5.11 -13.00
CA ASN A 139 -5.17 -5.04 -12.62
C ASN A 139 -5.31 -4.78 -11.12
N GLY A 140 -4.53 -5.48 -10.28
CA GLY A 140 -4.43 -5.25 -8.84
C GLY A 140 -4.14 -3.80 -8.52
N LEU A 141 -3.07 -3.26 -9.09
CA LEU A 141 -2.63 -1.89 -8.84
C LEU A 141 -3.63 -0.83 -9.35
N LYS A 142 -4.32 -1.11 -10.46
CA LYS A 142 -5.33 -0.20 -11.02
C LYS A 142 -6.57 -0.11 -10.13
N TYR A 143 -7.02 -1.22 -9.55
CA TYR A 143 -8.30 -1.30 -8.87
C TYR A 143 -8.22 -1.49 -7.35
N VAL A 144 -7.04 -1.38 -6.75
CA VAL A 144 -6.87 -1.45 -5.29
C VAL A 144 -7.70 -0.41 -4.54
N GLU A 145 -7.89 0.78 -5.09
CA GLU A 145 -8.76 1.82 -4.53
C GLU A 145 -10.25 1.67 -4.92
N GLY A 146 -10.59 0.71 -5.79
CA GLY A 146 -11.95 0.47 -6.30
C GLY A 146 -12.08 0.63 -7.81
N GLU A 147 -13.24 0.26 -8.35
CA GLU A 147 -13.52 0.28 -9.81
C GLU A 147 -13.92 1.65 -10.34
N PHE A 148 -14.41 2.52 -9.46
CA PHE A 148 -14.88 3.88 -9.78
C PHE A 148 -15.75 3.91 -11.06
N GLU A 149 -15.38 4.75 -12.04
CA GLU A 149 -16.11 4.91 -13.32
C GLU A 149 -16.01 3.68 -14.22
N ASP A 150 -15.02 2.80 -14.01
CA ASP A 150 -14.88 1.56 -14.77
C ASP A 150 -15.89 0.49 -14.34
N TYR A 151 -16.61 0.70 -13.21
CA TYR A 151 -17.59 -0.28 -12.72
C TYR A 151 -18.61 -0.66 -13.79
N SER A 152 -18.87 -1.95 -13.91
CA SER A 152 -19.88 -2.48 -14.85
C SER A 152 -20.62 -3.66 -14.23
N ASN A 153 -21.96 -3.63 -14.32
CA ASN A 153 -22.80 -4.76 -13.95
C ASN A 153 -22.84 -5.88 -15.01
N ARG A 154 -22.22 -5.65 -16.19
CA ARG A 154 -22.22 -6.60 -17.32
C ARG A 154 -20.96 -7.45 -17.39
N ARG A 155 -19.87 -6.98 -16.81
CA ARG A 155 -18.58 -7.71 -16.82
C ARG A 155 -17.81 -7.41 -15.55
N ARG A 156 -17.07 -8.40 -15.07
CA ARG A 156 -16.13 -8.21 -13.98
C ARG A 156 -14.83 -7.63 -14.54
N ILE A 157 -14.43 -6.48 -14.05
CA ILE A 157 -13.17 -5.81 -14.43
C ILE A 157 -12.11 -5.90 -13.31
N MET A 158 -12.55 -5.83 -12.07
CA MET A 158 -11.70 -6.09 -10.91
C MET A 158 -11.45 -7.60 -10.80
N GLY A 159 -10.19 -8.01 -10.94
CA GLY A 159 -9.75 -9.39 -10.77
C GLY A 159 -9.68 -9.82 -9.30
N PRO A 160 -9.46 -11.12 -9.03
CA PRO A 160 -9.37 -11.64 -7.65
C PRO A 160 -8.29 -10.98 -6.81
N LEU A 161 -7.10 -10.76 -7.37
CA LEU A 161 -5.98 -10.08 -6.70
C LEU A 161 -6.35 -8.64 -6.34
N ALA A 162 -6.94 -7.90 -7.30
CA ALA A 162 -7.40 -6.52 -7.06
C ALA A 162 -8.44 -6.44 -5.95
N ALA A 163 -9.44 -7.33 -5.96
CA ALA A 163 -10.48 -7.39 -4.93
C ALA A 163 -9.90 -7.68 -3.54
N PHE A 164 -8.91 -8.56 -3.46
CA PHE A 164 -8.21 -8.86 -2.21
C PHE A 164 -7.41 -7.65 -1.72
N CYS A 165 -6.62 -7.02 -2.57
CA CYS A 165 -5.84 -5.84 -2.21
C CYS A 165 -6.73 -4.66 -1.81
N HIS A 166 -7.86 -4.47 -2.51
CA HIS A 166 -8.88 -3.47 -2.14
C HIS A 166 -9.45 -3.72 -0.74
N LEU A 167 -9.75 -4.98 -0.39
CA LEU A 167 -10.20 -5.33 0.95
C LEU A 167 -9.15 -4.97 2.02
N CYS A 168 -7.86 -5.23 1.74
CA CYS A 168 -6.78 -4.90 2.67
C CYS A 168 -6.65 -3.38 2.88
N ASP A 169 -6.63 -2.60 1.79
CA ASP A 169 -6.54 -1.14 1.84
C ASP A 169 -7.74 -0.53 2.58
N VAL A 170 -8.97 -0.89 2.22
CA VAL A 170 -10.19 -0.39 2.88
C VAL A 170 -10.23 -0.77 4.36
N THR A 171 -9.73 -1.94 4.74
CA THR A 171 -9.64 -2.33 6.15
C THR A 171 -8.73 -1.39 6.93
N SER A 172 -7.54 -1.08 6.43
CA SER A 172 -6.67 -0.08 7.06
C SER A 172 -7.30 1.31 7.04
N ALA A 173 -7.71 1.78 5.86
CA ALA A 173 -8.14 3.17 5.67
C ALA A 173 -9.50 3.51 6.30
N ARG A 174 -10.36 2.53 6.62
CA ARG A 174 -11.72 2.77 7.11
C ARG A 174 -12.02 2.12 8.45
N LEU A 175 -11.53 0.89 8.69
CA LEU A 175 -11.74 0.19 9.95
C LEU A 175 -10.68 0.58 10.98
N TRP A 176 -9.43 0.67 10.56
CA TRP A 176 -8.27 0.95 11.42
C TRP A 176 -7.53 2.24 11.02
N PHE A 177 -8.30 3.26 10.66
CA PHE A 177 -7.82 4.55 10.14
C PHE A 177 -6.86 5.30 11.09
N ASP A 178 -6.90 5.01 12.38
CA ASP A 178 -6.07 5.58 13.45
C ASP A 178 -5.01 4.59 14.00
N HIS A 179 -4.82 3.44 13.36
CA HIS A 179 -3.82 2.44 13.73
C HIS A 179 -2.59 2.51 12.80
N PRO A 180 -1.42 2.09 13.30
CA PRO A 180 -1.17 1.61 14.64
C PRO A 180 -1.29 2.72 15.69
N ALA A 181 -1.80 2.37 16.88
CA ALA A 181 -1.79 3.27 18.02
C ALA A 181 -0.37 3.37 18.60
N ALA A 182 0.09 4.59 18.94
CA ALA A 182 1.48 4.83 19.35
C ALA A 182 1.90 4.02 20.60
N ASP A 183 0.99 3.87 21.59
CA ASP A 183 1.36 3.34 22.91
C ASP A 183 0.60 2.08 23.34
N ARG A 184 -0.50 1.74 22.69
CA ARG A 184 -1.40 0.65 23.13
C ARG A 184 -2.07 -0.06 21.96
N ASP A 185 -1.29 -0.42 20.95
CA ASP A 185 -1.84 -1.14 19.85
C ASP A 185 -2.20 -2.57 20.27
N PRO A 186 -3.44 -3.05 20.00
CA PRO A 186 -3.83 -4.41 20.31
C PRO A 186 -3.16 -5.46 19.43
N TRP A 187 -2.57 -5.07 18.29
CA TRP A 187 -1.80 -5.98 17.45
C TRP A 187 -0.38 -6.06 17.97
N HIS A 188 -0.01 -7.25 18.45
CA HIS A 188 1.30 -7.46 19.09
C HIS A 188 2.47 -7.06 18.17
N GLY A 189 3.27 -6.10 18.61
CA GLY A 189 4.41 -5.58 17.86
C GLY A 189 4.08 -4.35 17.01
N ALA A 190 2.80 -3.96 16.85
CA ALA A 190 2.45 -2.77 16.10
C ALA A 190 2.86 -1.50 16.84
N THR A 191 3.66 -0.68 16.17
CA THR A 191 4.10 0.64 16.66
C THR A 191 4.15 1.60 15.49
N ARG A 192 4.00 2.91 15.75
CA ARG A 192 4.24 3.92 14.70
C ARG A 192 5.71 3.97 14.34
N GLY A 193 6.02 4.04 13.06
CA GLY A 193 7.39 4.09 12.56
C GLY A 193 8.18 5.33 12.98
N ASN A 194 7.52 6.36 13.51
CA ASN A 194 8.11 7.62 13.98
C ASN A 194 8.02 7.83 15.50
N SER A 195 7.68 6.81 16.25
CA SER A 195 7.61 6.89 17.72
C SER A 195 8.96 6.69 18.38
#